data_d02bb9ad5f86f5361dfc9bc01d0758f3
#
_entry.id   d02bb9ad5f86f5361dfc9bc01d0758f3
#
_cell.length_a   1.000
_cell.length_b   1.000
_cell.length_c   1.000
_cell.angle_alpha   90.00
_cell.angle_beta   90.00
_cell.angle_gamma   90.00
#
_symmetry.space_group_name_H-M   'P 1'
#
loop_
_entity.id
_entity.type
_entity.pdbx_description
1 polymer ?
#
loop_
_entity_poly.entity_id
_entity_poly.type
_entity_poly.pdbx_seq_one_letter_code
_entity_poly.pdbx_strand_id
1 'polypeptide(L)'
;MLSTLRYWGSPKYLSLAMTPFAVLGTALLIYFRHPGTYVGNLVMCQLFQGIYSGVWALTGQLVITASVNHQEVAVGLALFGLFGSIGASIGEAIAGAMWTNMLYERLETYLPADQKDLAASIYASLETQLQYAGTPTGDAINHAYGYVMRMMVICGVCFIPLCVGCIFLWKDVNVKKIEEEKGKQMKGYVF
;
A
#
# COMPACT_ATOMS: atom_id res chain seq x y z
N MET A 1 -0.68 11.34 17.41
CA MET A 1 -1.60 10.32 16.93
C MET A 1 -2.63 9.90 17.99
N LEU A 2 -2.26 9.51 19.19
CA LEU A 2 -3.19 9.28 20.31
C LEU A 2 -4.07 10.50 20.65
N SER A 3 -3.53 11.71 20.55
CA SER A 3 -4.29 12.95 20.76
C SER A 3 -5.37 13.18 19.69
N THR A 4 -5.13 12.80 18.44
CA THR A 4 -6.09 12.93 17.34
C THR A 4 -7.23 11.91 17.47
N LEU A 5 -6.93 10.67 17.86
CA LEU A 5 -7.93 9.65 18.19
C LEU A 5 -8.78 10.05 19.42
N ARG A 6 -8.15 10.72 20.39
CA ARG A 6 -8.84 11.25 21.57
C ARG A 6 -9.80 12.40 21.21
N TYR A 7 -9.55 13.11 20.11
CA TYR A 7 -10.40 14.20 19.62
C TYR A 7 -11.60 13.67 18.80
N TRP A 8 -11.34 12.74 17.88
CA TRP A 8 -12.35 12.22 16.94
C TRP A 8 -13.16 11.04 17.48
N GLY A 9 -12.70 10.35 18.52
CA GLY A 9 -13.41 9.30 19.26
C GLY A 9 -13.68 8.00 18.51
N SER A 10 -13.71 8.00 17.17
CA SER A 10 -14.01 6.83 16.34
C SER A 10 -12.90 6.58 15.31
N PRO A 11 -12.25 5.40 15.32
CA PRO A 11 -11.23 5.02 14.35
C PRO A 11 -11.79 4.93 12.92
N LYS A 12 -13.07 4.65 12.74
CA LYS A 12 -13.76 4.60 11.44
C LYS A 12 -13.67 5.94 10.71
N TYR A 13 -14.02 7.04 11.36
CA TYR A 13 -14.00 8.37 10.75
C TYR A 13 -12.57 8.83 10.46
N LEU A 14 -11.60 8.47 11.30
CA LEU A 14 -10.20 8.75 11.05
C LEU A 14 -9.68 8.02 9.80
N SER A 15 -10.03 6.75 9.64
CA SER A 15 -9.69 5.97 8.45
C SER A 15 -10.31 6.55 7.18
N LEU A 16 -11.58 6.99 7.24
CA LEU A 16 -12.25 7.65 6.12
C LEU A 16 -11.63 9.01 5.79
N ALA A 17 -11.24 9.80 6.79
CA ALA A 17 -10.56 11.09 6.58
C ALA A 17 -9.19 10.94 5.92
N MET A 18 -8.52 9.79 6.05
CA MET A 18 -7.26 9.48 5.38
C MET A 18 -7.42 8.96 3.94
N THR A 19 -8.62 8.57 3.53
CA THR A 19 -8.90 8.08 2.18
C THR A 19 -8.52 9.09 1.07
N PRO A 20 -8.81 10.40 1.16
CA PRO A 20 -8.36 11.37 0.18
C PRO A 20 -6.82 11.40 0.01
N PHE A 21 -6.07 11.21 1.10
CA PHE A 21 -4.60 11.13 1.02
C PHE A 21 -4.13 9.88 0.30
N ALA A 22 -4.82 8.75 0.48
CA ALA A 22 -4.57 7.53 -0.28
C ALA A 22 -4.77 7.74 -1.78
N VAL A 23 -5.91 8.33 -2.16
CA VAL A 23 -6.26 8.61 -3.56
C VAL A 23 -5.28 9.60 -4.18
N LEU A 24 -4.98 10.71 -3.48
CA LEU A 24 -4.03 11.71 -3.95
C LEU A 24 -2.62 11.12 -4.13
N GLY A 25 -2.12 10.39 -3.13
CA GLY A 25 -0.79 9.78 -3.19
C GLY A 25 -0.65 8.80 -4.36
N THR A 26 -1.66 7.95 -4.59
CA THR A 26 -1.66 7.00 -5.71
C THR A 26 -1.88 7.68 -7.08
N ALA A 27 -2.76 8.67 -7.17
CA ALA A 27 -2.99 9.43 -8.40
C ALA A 27 -1.73 10.20 -8.82
N LEU A 28 -1.07 10.89 -7.88
CA LEU A 28 0.19 11.57 -8.12
C LEU A 28 1.29 10.59 -8.50
N LEU A 29 1.32 9.39 -7.91
CA LEU A 29 2.29 8.37 -8.28
C LEU A 29 2.09 7.87 -9.71
N ILE A 30 0.84 7.73 -10.19
CA ILE A 30 0.56 7.40 -11.60
C ILE A 30 1.08 8.50 -12.54
N TYR A 31 0.91 9.77 -12.14
CA TYR A 31 1.33 10.91 -12.94
C TYR A 31 2.85 11.07 -12.98
N PHE A 32 3.53 10.96 -11.84
CA PHE A 32 4.97 11.19 -11.73
C PHE A 32 5.84 9.97 -12.06
N ARG A 33 5.26 8.79 -12.30
CA ARG A 33 6.02 7.58 -12.60
C ARG A 33 6.40 7.50 -14.09
N HIS A 34 7.17 8.50 -14.52
CA HIS A 34 7.75 8.56 -15.86
C HIS A 34 9.29 8.60 -15.76
N PRO A 35 10.00 8.05 -16.77
CA PRO A 35 11.44 8.23 -16.89
C PRO A 35 11.77 9.73 -16.95
N GLY A 36 12.79 10.15 -16.21
CA GLY A 36 13.18 11.56 -16.14
C GLY A 36 12.45 12.42 -15.09
N THR A 37 11.50 11.86 -14.34
CA THR A 37 10.85 12.60 -13.25
C THR A 37 11.84 12.85 -12.11
N TYR A 38 11.81 14.07 -11.56
CA TYR A 38 12.62 14.43 -10.40
C TYR A 38 12.27 13.54 -9.20
N VAL A 39 13.30 12.93 -8.60
CA VAL A 39 13.16 11.95 -7.49
C VAL A 39 12.36 12.52 -6.32
N GLY A 40 12.48 13.83 -6.04
CA GLY A 40 11.73 14.50 -4.98
C GLY A 40 10.20 14.36 -5.11
N ASN A 41 9.66 14.36 -6.33
CA ASN A 41 8.23 14.16 -6.56
C ASN A 41 7.79 12.74 -6.19
N LEU A 42 8.61 11.74 -6.49
CA LEU A 42 8.34 10.35 -6.10
C LEU A 42 8.40 10.17 -4.58
N VAL A 43 9.39 10.80 -3.92
CA VAL A 43 9.49 10.79 -2.45
C VAL A 43 8.26 11.42 -1.81
N MET A 44 7.79 12.56 -2.32
CA MET A 44 6.56 13.20 -1.83
C MET A 44 5.34 12.28 -1.95
N CYS A 45 5.17 11.59 -3.08
CA CYS A 45 4.09 10.62 -3.26
C CYS A 45 4.17 9.48 -2.24
N GLN A 46 5.38 8.97 -1.98
CA GLN A 46 5.60 7.90 -0.99
C GLN A 46 5.34 8.36 0.44
N LEU A 47 5.61 9.63 0.77
CA LEU A 47 5.26 10.19 2.09
C LEU A 47 3.74 10.21 2.29
N PHE A 48 2.95 10.64 1.30
CA PHE A 48 1.49 10.56 1.37
C PHE A 48 0.99 9.12 1.53
N GLN A 49 1.58 8.18 0.78
CA GLN A 49 1.29 6.74 0.91
C GLN A 49 1.60 6.22 2.33
N GLY A 50 2.77 6.56 2.88
CA GLY A 50 3.18 6.14 4.20
C GLY A 50 2.27 6.67 5.32
N ILE A 51 1.83 7.93 5.20
CA ILE A 51 0.94 8.54 6.20
C ILE A 51 -0.39 7.79 6.26
N TYR A 52 -1.08 7.58 5.13
CA TYR A 52 -2.39 6.93 5.18
C TYR A 52 -2.30 5.45 5.54
N SER A 53 -1.30 4.72 5.03
CA SER A 53 -1.15 3.29 5.31
C SER A 53 -0.83 3.03 6.79
N GLY A 54 0.01 3.89 7.39
CA GLY A 54 0.29 3.84 8.82
C GLY A 54 -0.95 4.10 9.68
N VAL A 55 -1.79 5.06 9.30
CA VAL A 55 -3.06 5.31 10.00
C VAL A 55 -4.02 4.14 9.85
N TRP A 56 -4.16 3.58 8.65
CA TRP A 56 -5.06 2.44 8.40
C TRP A 56 -4.64 1.19 9.17
N ALA A 57 -3.35 0.87 9.21
CA ALA A 57 -2.84 -0.27 9.96
C ALA A 57 -3.15 -0.13 11.46
N LEU A 58 -2.88 1.04 12.04
CA LEU A 58 -3.12 1.28 13.46
C LEU A 58 -4.61 1.33 13.81
N THR A 59 -5.44 1.95 12.98
CA THR A 59 -6.90 2.00 13.22
C THR A 59 -7.53 0.62 13.10
N GLY A 60 -7.07 -0.23 12.16
CA GLY A 60 -7.51 -1.62 12.04
C GLY A 60 -7.21 -2.44 13.29
N GLN A 61 -5.97 -2.36 13.80
CA GLN A 61 -5.58 -3.03 15.04
C GLN A 61 -6.38 -2.53 16.25
N LEU A 62 -6.62 -1.21 16.35
CA LEU A 62 -7.41 -0.63 17.44
C LEU A 62 -8.86 -1.09 17.42
N VAL A 63 -9.49 -1.16 16.23
CA VAL A 63 -10.88 -1.65 16.12
C VAL A 63 -10.99 -3.08 16.61
N ILE A 64 -10.05 -3.94 16.25
CA ILE A 64 -10.04 -5.34 16.68
C ILE A 64 -9.84 -5.44 18.17
N THR A 65 -8.81 -4.80 18.73
CA THR A 65 -8.52 -4.84 20.16
C THR A 65 -9.64 -4.26 21.02
N ALA A 66 -10.39 -3.30 20.49
CA ALA A 66 -11.54 -2.73 21.16
C ALA A 66 -12.81 -3.60 21.06
N SER A 67 -12.91 -4.46 20.04
CA SER A 67 -14.12 -5.25 19.75
C SER A 67 -14.12 -6.62 20.41
N VAL A 68 -12.97 -7.10 20.90
CA VAL A 68 -12.81 -8.42 21.52
C VAL A 68 -12.58 -8.31 23.04
N ASN A 69 -12.88 -9.40 23.77
CA ASN A 69 -12.59 -9.48 25.19
C ASN A 69 -11.08 -9.53 25.46
N HIS A 70 -10.65 -9.13 26.64
CA HIS A 70 -9.22 -9.02 26.98
C HIS A 70 -8.44 -10.34 26.81
N GLN A 71 -9.10 -11.48 27.03
CA GLN A 71 -8.52 -12.80 26.82
C GLN A 71 -8.39 -13.21 25.34
N GLU A 72 -9.17 -12.61 24.45
CA GLU A 72 -9.26 -12.94 23.04
C GLU A 72 -8.46 -11.98 22.13
N VAL A 73 -7.86 -10.92 22.70
CA VAL A 73 -7.10 -9.90 21.95
C VAL A 73 -5.98 -10.54 21.12
N ALA A 74 -5.26 -11.50 21.70
CA ALA A 74 -4.16 -12.17 21.00
C ALA A 74 -4.67 -12.95 19.78
N VAL A 75 -5.79 -13.64 19.91
CA VAL A 75 -6.43 -14.39 18.81
C VAL A 75 -6.96 -13.43 17.74
N GLY A 76 -7.60 -12.33 18.15
CA GLY A 76 -8.09 -11.30 17.21
C GLY A 76 -6.96 -10.67 16.38
N LEU A 77 -5.84 -10.33 17.02
CA LEU A 77 -4.67 -9.79 16.31
C LEU A 77 -4.00 -10.84 15.42
N ALA A 78 -3.95 -12.11 15.85
CA ALA A 78 -3.42 -13.20 15.01
C ALA A 78 -4.27 -13.41 13.75
N LEU A 79 -5.59 -13.38 13.86
CA LEU A 79 -6.51 -13.45 12.73
C LEU A 79 -6.34 -12.25 11.80
N PHE A 80 -6.21 -11.05 12.33
CA PHE A 80 -5.93 -9.85 11.54
C PHE A 80 -4.62 -9.98 10.74
N GLY A 81 -3.56 -10.46 11.40
CA GLY A 81 -2.28 -10.73 10.75
C GLY A 81 -2.40 -11.80 9.65
N LEU A 82 -3.15 -12.88 9.91
CA LEU A 82 -3.40 -13.95 8.94
C LEU A 82 -4.10 -13.42 7.69
N PHE A 83 -5.21 -12.70 7.83
CA PHE A 83 -5.91 -12.11 6.69
C PHE A 83 -5.08 -11.06 5.98
N GLY A 84 -4.28 -10.28 6.73
CA GLY A 84 -3.32 -9.34 6.16
C GLY A 84 -2.28 -10.04 5.27
N SER A 85 -1.71 -11.15 5.75
CA SER A 85 -0.74 -11.96 4.99
C SER A 85 -1.34 -12.59 3.73
N ILE A 86 -2.59 -13.10 3.82
CA ILE A 86 -3.31 -13.62 2.65
C ILE A 86 -3.49 -12.50 1.60
N GLY A 87 -3.94 -11.31 2.04
CA GLY A 87 -4.10 -10.16 1.14
C GLY A 87 -2.80 -9.72 0.49
N ALA A 88 -1.70 -9.68 1.27
CA ALA A 88 -0.37 -9.37 0.76
C ALA A 88 0.08 -10.38 -0.30
N SER A 89 -0.08 -11.69 -0.03
CA SER A 89 0.28 -12.76 -0.97
C SER A 89 -0.50 -12.68 -2.28
N ILE A 90 -1.79 -12.34 -2.23
CA ILE A 90 -2.61 -12.11 -3.44
C ILE A 90 -2.07 -10.90 -4.21
N GLY A 91 -1.77 -9.80 -3.53
CA GLY A 91 -1.21 -8.59 -4.14
C GLY A 91 0.14 -8.85 -4.80
N GLU A 92 1.03 -9.58 -4.13
CA GLU A 92 2.33 -9.98 -4.66
C GLU A 92 2.21 -10.90 -5.87
N ALA A 93 1.27 -11.85 -5.86
CA ALA A 93 1.01 -12.73 -7.00
C ALA A 93 0.52 -11.94 -8.23
N ILE A 94 -0.39 -10.97 -8.05
CA ILE A 94 -0.86 -10.09 -9.12
C ILE A 94 0.30 -9.24 -9.67
N ALA A 95 1.07 -8.61 -8.79
CA ALA A 95 2.21 -7.79 -9.17
C ALA A 95 3.28 -8.61 -9.89
N GLY A 96 3.59 -9.82 -9.39
CA GLY A 96 4.52 -10.75 -10.01
C GLY A 96 4.05 -11.19 -11.40
N ALA A 97 2.77 -11.53 -11.56
CA ALA A 97 2.20 -11.89 -12.86
C ALA A 97 2.27 -10.72 -13.87
N MET A 98 1.96 -9.50 -13.44
CA MET A 98 2.11 -8.31 -14.28
C MET A 98 3.57 -8.08 -14.68
N TRP A 99 4.49 -8.22 -13.72
CA TRP A 99 5.91 -8.06 -13.95
C TRP A 99 6.43 -9.06 -14.98
N THR A 100 6.19 -10.36 -14.77
CA THR A 100 6.71 -11.42 -15.62
C THR A 100 6.12 -11.40 -17.03
N ASN A 101 4.84 -11.08 -17.18
CA ASN A 101 4.18 -11.11 -18.49
C ASN A 101 4.36 -9.81 -19.29
N MET A 102 4.44 -8.66 -18.60
CA MET A 102 4.45 -7.37 -19.31
C MET A 102 5.86 -6.83 -19.56
N LEU A 103 6.83 -7.08 -18.65
CA LEU A 103 8.15 -6.46 -18.76
C LEU A 103 8.91 -6.92 -19.99
N TYR A 104 8.90 -8.23 -20.26
CA TYR A 104 9.58 -8.79 -21.41
C TYR A 104 9.04 -8.22 -22.75
N GLU A 105 7.72 -8.22 -22.91
CA GLU A 105 7.04 -7.66 -24.10
C GLU A 105 7.35 -6.17 -24.29
N ARG A 106 7.43 -5.42 -23.20
CA ARG A 106 7.75 -3.99 -23.25
C ARG A 106 9.22 -3.74 -23.56
N LEU A 107 10.13 -4.56 -23.08
CA LEU A 107 11.52 -4.52 -23.47
C LEU A 107 11.68 -4.74 -24.98
N GLU A 108 11.06 -5.77 -25.56
CA GLU A 108 11.08 -6.00 -27.01
C GLU A 108 10.48 -4.84 -27.82
N THR A 109 9.48 -4.14 -27.25
CA THR A 109 8.83 -3.02 -27.93
C THR A 109 9.69 -1.75 -27.92
N TYR A 110 10.34 -1.45 -26.79
CA TYR A 110 11.08 -0.19 -26.61
C TYR A 110 12.56 -0.29 -27.00
N LEU A 111 13.15 -1.48 -27.02
CA LEU A 111 14.53 -1.66 -27.44
C LEU A 111 14.74 -1.31 -28.93
N PRO A 112 15.87 -0.69 -29.31
CA PRO A 112 16.27 -0.49 -30.69
C PRO A 112 16.27 -1.80 -31.49
N ALA A 113 15.98 -1.73 -32.78
CA ALA A 113 15.79 -2.90 -33.64
C ALA A 113 17.03 -3.81 -33.72
N ASP A 114 18.22 -3.23 -33.57
CA ASP A 114 19.54 -3.89 -33.57
C ASP A 114 19.85 -4.59 -32.23
N GLN A 115 19.07 -4.33 -31.18
CA GLN A 115 19.33 -4.83 -29.83
C GLN A 115 18.19 -5.66 -29.23
N LYS A 116 17.16 -5.98 -30.04
CA LYS A 116 16.04 -6.80 -29.61
C LYS A 116 16.43 -8.19 -29.15
N ASP A 117 17.47 -8.77 -29.74
CA ASP A 117 18.01 -10.08 -29.35
C ASP A 117 18.58 -10.09 -27.92
N LEU A 118 18.92 -8.89 -27.39
CA LEU A 118 19.40 -8.75 -26.02
C LEU A 118 18.28 -8.66 -24.98
N ALA A 119 17.00 -8.59 -25.40
CA ALA A 119 15.85 -8.45 -24.50
C ALA A 119 15.81 -9.56 -23.43
N ALA A 120 16.12 -10.79 -23.83
CA ALA A 120 16.13 -11.95 -22.92
C ALA A 120 17.26 -11.84 -21.87
N SER A 121 18.46 -11.40 -22.27
CA SER A 121 19.60 -11.23 -21.35
C SER A 121 19.41 -10.03 -20.43
N ILE A 122 18.83 -8.95 -20.92
CA ILE A 122 18.46 -7.76 -20.16
C ILE A 122 17.38 -8.09 -19.13
N TYR A 123 16.35 -8.88 -19.53
CA TYR A 123 15.32 -9.34 -18.61
C TYR A 123 15.86 -10.23 -17.50
N ALA A 124 16.79 -11.13 -17.83
CA ALA A 124 17.31 -12.13 -16.90
C ALA A 124 18.30 -11.57 -15.85
N SER A 125 19.00 -10.46 -16.15
CA SER A 125 20.10 -9.97 -15.31
C SER A 125 20.06 -8.46 -15.11
N LEU A 126 19.95 -8.06 -13.83
CA LEU A 126 20.07 -6.65 -13.43
C LEU A 126 21.47 -6.09 -13.72
N GLU A 127 22.52 -6.92 -13.61
CA GLU A 127 23.89 -6.54 -13.90
C GLU A 127 24.06 -6.15 -15.37
N THR A 128 23.43 -6.91 -16.28
CA THR A 128 23.39 -6.57 -17.72
C THR A 128 22.67 -5.25 -17.95
N GLN A 129 21.58 -4.98 -17.26
CA GLN A 129 20.86 -3.71 -17.37
C GLN A 129 21.69 -2.50 -16.95
N LEU A 130 22.48 -2.64 -15.86
CA LEU A 130 23.34 -1.58 -15.36
C LEU A 130 24.47 -1.21 -16.34
N GLN A 131 24.94 -2.13 -17.16
CA GLN A 131 25.94 -1.85 -18.19
C GLN A 131 25.44 -0.86 -19.26
N TYR A 132 24.14 -0.80 -19.48
CA TYR A 132 23.50 0.13 -20.44
C TYR A 132 23.06 1.45 -19.79
N ALA A 133 23.38 1.68 -18.50
CA ALA A 133 23.01 2.93 -17.83
C ALA A 133 23.61 4.15 -18.56
N GLY A 134 22.78 5.14 -18.87
CA GLY A 134 23.19 6.34 -19.61
C GLY A 134 23.31 6.18 -21.13
N THR A 135 22.88 5.05 -21.67
CA THR A 135 22.80 4.81 -23.12
C THR A 135 21.33 4.88 -23.59
N PRO A 136 21.06 5.05 -24.89
CA PRO A 136 19.69 4.98 -25.44
C PRO A 136 18.99 3.66 -25.09
N THR A 137 19.73 2.58 -24.98
CA THR A 137 19.23 1.27 -24.52
C THR A 137 18.79 1.33 -23.06
N GLY A 138 19.56 2.00 -22.20
CA GLY A 138 19.21 2.23 -20.81
C GLY A 138 17.93 3.06 -20.66
N ASP A 139 17.73 4.05 -21.53
CA ASP A 139 16.49 4.83 -21.56
C ASP A 139 15.29 3.97 -21.97
N ALA A 140 15.44 3.09 -22.98
CA ALA A 140 14.42 2.15 -23.39
C ALA A 140 14.04 1.17 -22.24
N ILE A 141 15.03 0.67 -21.49
CA ILE A 141 14.83 -0.15 -20.31
C ILE A 141 14.03 0.62 -19.26
N ASN A 142 14.42 1.87 -18.96
CA ASN A 142 13.72 2.72 -17.98
C ASN A 142 12.27 2.99 -18.40
N HIS A 143 12.00 3.17 -19.69
CA HIS A 143 10.65 3.31 -20.23
C HIS A 143 9.81 2.03 -20.02
N ALA A 144 10.37 0.84 -20.28
CA ALA A 144 9.69 -0.43 -20.06
C ALA A 144 9.33 -0.62 -18.58
N TYR A 145 10.27 -0.36 -17.68
CA TYR A 145 10.05 -0.40 -16.24
C TYR A 145 8.98 0.60 -15.78
N GLY A 146 9.08 1.84 -16.25
CA GLY A 146 8.12 2.90 -15.93
C GLY A 146 6.70 2.53 -16.34
N TYR A 147 6.53 1.92 -17.51
CA TYR A 147 5.23 1.44 -18.00
C TYR A 147 4.63 0.36 -17.09
N VAL A 148 5.40 -0.71 -16.81
CA VAL A 148 4.92 -1.84 -15.99
C VAL A 148 4.56 -1.37 -14.58
N MET A 149 5.43 -0.58 -13.97
CA MET A 149 5.18 -0.03 -12.64
C MET A 149 3.96 0.89 -12.59
N ARG A 150 3.73 1.69 -13.65
CA ARG A 150 2.52 2.50 -13.76
C ARG A 150 1.26 1.64 -13.83
N MET A 151 1.28 0.53 -14.59
CA MET A 151 0.16 -0.40 -14.66
C MET A 151 -0.12 -1.06 -13.31
N MET A 152 0.91 -1.44 -12.55
CA MET A 152 0.76 -1.95 -11.18
C MET A 152 0.09 -0.95 -10.25
N VAL A 153 0.47 0.33 -10.33
CA VAL A 153 -0.15 1.38 -9.50
C VAL A 153 -1.62 1.58 -9.90
N ILE A 154 -1.96 1.55 -11.19
CA ILE A 154 -3.35 1.62 -11.66
C ILE A 154 -4.16 0.43 -11.13
N CYS A 155 -3.62 -0.78 -11.20
CA CYS A 155 -4.25 -1.96 -10.61
C CYS A 155 -4.49 -1.77 -9.10
N GLY A 156 -3.50 -1.26 -8.37
CA GLY A 156 -3.61 -0.96 -6.94
C GLY A 156 -4.72 0.06 -6.62
N VAL A 157 -4.87 1.10 -7.46
CA VAL A 157 -5.95 2.10 -7.30
C VAL A 157 -7.33 1.47 -7.39
N CYS A 158 -7.52 0.45 -8.24
CA CYS A 158 -8.81 -0.23 -8.39
C CYS A 158 -9.26 -0.93 -7.09
N PHE A 159 -8.34 -1.25 -6.17
CA PHE A 159 -8.68 -1.83 -4.87
C PHE A 159 -9.06 -0.80 -3.80
N ILE A 160 -8.76 0.50 -4.00
CA ILE A 160 -9.10 1.55 -3.02
C ILE A 160 -10.61 1.64 -2.76
N PRO A 161 -11.50 1.65 -3.78
CA PRO A 161 -12.95 1.68 -3.55
C PRO A 161 -13.43 0.48 -2.73
N LEU A 162 -12.85 -0.70 -2.95
CA LEU A 162 -13.18 -1.91 -2.20
C LEU A 162 -12.77 -1.76 -0.73
N CYS A 163 -11.56 -1.24 -0.46
CA CYS A 163 -11.10 -0.95 0.90
C CYS A 163 -12.00 0.08 1.61
N VAL A 164 -12.41 1.14 0.90
CA VAL A 164 -13.34 2.15 1.43
C VAL A 164 -14.69 1.52 1.76
N GLY A 165 -15.23 0.68 0.88
CA GLY A 165 -16.44 -0.09 1.11
C GLY A 165 -16.35 -0.95 2.38
N CYS A 166 -15.23 -1.64 2.59
CA CYS A 166 -14.99 -2.41 3.81
C CYS A 166 -14.96 -1.53 5.06
N ILE A 167 -14.38 -0.31 4.99
CA ILE A 167 -14.37 0.62 6.13
C ILE A 167 -15.79 1.09 6.47
N PHE A 168 -16.65 1.29 5.47
CA PHE A 168 -18.07 1.62 5.73
C PHE A 168 -18.82 0.51 6.47
N LEU A 169 -18.45 -0.75 6.26
CA LEU A 169 -19.02 -1.90 6.97
C LEU A 169 -18.50 -2.06 8.41
N TRP A 170 -17.42 -1.37 8.80
CA TRP A 170 -16.92 -1.44 10.16
C TRP A 170 -17.95 -0.94 11.14
N LYS A 171 -18.13 -1.67 12.24
CA LYS A 171 -18.90 -1.22 13.39
C LYS A 171 -18.28 0.06 13.95
N ASP A 172 -19.08 1.07 14.19
CA ASP A 172 -18.61 2.31 14.82
C ASP A 172 -18.29 2.04 16.30
N VAL A 173 -17.01 1.95 16.60
CA VAL A 173 -16.50 1.64 17.94
C VAL A 173 -15.96 2.94 18.54
N ASN A 174 -16.62 3.43 19.57
CA ASN A 174 -16.14 4.61 20.29
C ASN A 174 -15.11 4.19 21.35
N VAL A 175 -13.83 4.34 21.01
CA VAL A 175 -12.69 3.94 21.85
C VAL A 175 -12.74 4.61 23.22
N LYS A 176 -13.19 5.87 23.30
CA LYS A 176 -13.33 6.57 24.59
C LYS A 176 -14.32 5.89 25.55
N LYS A 177 -15.50 5.51 25.02
CA LYS A 177 -16.50 4.82 25.86
C LYS A 177 -15.98 3.50 26.38
N ILE A 178 -15.26 2.76 25.53
CA ILE A 178 -14.66 1.47 25.93
C ILE A 178 -13.56 1.65 26.98
N GLU A 179 -12.70 2.65 26.83
CA GLU A 179 -11.67 2.96 27.83
C GLU A 179 -12.30 3.39 29.17
N GLU A 180 -13.34 4.20 29.12
CA GLU A 180 -14.08 4.64 30.33
C GLU A 180 -14.78 3.47 31.01
N GLU A 181 -15.40 2.58 30.27
CA GLU A 181 -16.04 1.37 30.81
C GLU A 181 -15.03 0.39 31.39
N LYS A 182 -13.93 0.12 30.70
CA LYS A 182 -12.83 -0.72 31.20
C LYS A 182 -12.14 -0.09 32.40
N GLY A 183 -11.94 1.23 32.41
CA GLY A 183 -11.37 1.96 33.55
C GLY A 183 -12.29 1.97 34.78
N LYS A 184 -13.61 1.96 34.61
CA LYS A 184 -14.59 1.80 35.69
C LYS A 184 -14.60 0.39 36.26
N GLN A 185 -14.50 -0.63 35.41
CA GLN A 185 -14.42 -2.04 35.86
C GLN A 185 -13.15 -2.30 36.67
N MET A 186 -12.00 -1.78 36.27
CA MET A 186 -10.77 -1.93 37.06
C MET A 186 -10.84 -1.25 38.43
N LYS A 187 -11.53 -0.09 38.53
CA LYS A 187 -11.74 0.58 39.83
C LYS A 187 -12.73 -0.15 40.75
N GLY A 188 -13.64 -0.96 40.18
CA GLY A 188 -14.60 -1.77 40.96
C GLY A 188 -14.04 -3.05 41.57
N TYR A 189 -12.85 -3.49 41.18
CA TYR A 189 -12.17 -4.68 41.69
C TYR A 189 -11.11 -4.38 42.76
N VAL A 190 -11.01 -3.15 43.24
CA VAL A 190 -10.00 -2.71 44.24
C VAL A 190 -10.61 -2.63 45.66
N PHE A 191 -11.73 -3.36 45.91
CA PHE A 191 -12.26 -3.57 47.27
C PHE A 191 -12.48 -5.05 47.55
#